data_f8edd177d2d9a572202414ac63f58d2e
#
_entry.id   f8edd177d2d9a572202414ac63f58d2e
#
_cell.length_a   1.000
_cell.length_b   1.000
_cell.length_c   1.000
_cell.angle_alpha   90.00
_cell.angle_beta   90.00
_cell.angle_gamma   90.00
#
_symmetry.space_group_name_H-M   'P 1'
#
loop_
_entity.id
_entity.type
_entity.pdbx_description
1 polymer ?
#
loop_
_entity_poly.entity_id
_entity_poly.type
_entity_poly.pdbx_seq_one_letter_code
_entity_poly.pdbx_strand_id
1 'polypeptide(L)'
;PEDETILGYLSGDLLATEVTVLPGKGKLVLTGKLGEVMQESAQAAMSYVRSRAQSLGLDREFYQKIDIHVHFPEGAIPKDGPSAGITMATGLVSALLRVPVRSDVAMTGEITLRGRVLPIGGLKDKILAAHRAELNTVIIPKENVKDLKDIPQRVLRVMKIVAVEHVDEVLKNALALPNPEILFSEPSRAVDWREPE
;
A
#
# COMPACT_ATOMS: atom_id res chain seq x y z
N PRO A 1 6.90 16.16 12.44
CA PRO A 1 6.21 15.04 11.83
C PRO A 1 6.74 14.97 10.40
N GLU A 2 7.53 13.96 10.15
CA GLU A 2 8.11 13.76 8.83
C GLU A 2 7.00 13.16 7.96
N ASP A 3 6.65 13.86 6.89
CA ASP A 3 5.74 13.37 5.86
C ASP A 3 6.39 12.15 5.22
N GLU A 4 5.72 11.01 5.29
CA GLU A 4 6.26 9.79 4.72
C GLU A 4 5.90 9.69 3.24
N THR A 5 6.92 9.59 2.40
CA THR A 5 6.77 9.36 0.96
C THR A 5 6.93 7.88 0.66
N ILE A 6 5.92 7.29 0.04
CA ILE A 6 5.89 5.89 -0.33
C ILE A 6 5.91 5.77 -1.83
N LEU A 7 6.71 4.85 -2.35
CA LEU A 7 6.82 4.63 -3.78
C LEU A 7 5.88 3.52 -4.27
N GLY A 8 5.00 3.87 -5.16
CA GLY A 8 4.13 2.96 -5.88
C GLY A 8 4.28 3.11 -7.39
N TYR A 9 3.42 2.44 -8.15
CA TYR A 9 3.45 2.51 -9.62
C TYR A 9 2.11 2.85 -10.22
N LEU A 10 2.16 3.69 -11.25
CA LEU A 10 1.05 3.91 -12.15
C LEU A 10 1.60 3.97 -13.59
N SER A 11 0.96 3.26 -14.51
CA SER A 11 1.24 3.35 -15.97
C SER A 11 2.72 3.20 -16.36
N GLY A 12 3.49 2.37 -15.63
CA GLY A 12 4.90 2.12 -15.93
C GLY A 12 5.89 3.13 -15.36
N ASP A 13 5.42 4.17 -14.67
CA ASP A 13 6.26 5.14 -13.97
C ASP A 13 6.16 4.95 -12.45
N LEU A 14 7.19 5.38 -11.73
CA LEU A 14 7.16 5.46 -10.27
C LEU A 14 6.21 6.56 -9.84
N LEU A 15 5.34 6.23 -8.89
CA LEU A 15 4.40 7.16 -8.30
C LEU A 15 4.72 7.33 -6.81
N ALA A 16 5.15 8.52 -6.44
CA ALA A 16 5.28 8.90 -5.03
C ALA A 16 3.90 9.08 -4.41
N THR A 17 3.73 8.62 -3.19
CA THR A 17 2.49 8.79 -2.42
C THR A 17 2.84 9.35 -1.05
N GLU A 18 2.24 10.46 -0.69
CA GLU A 18 2.43 11.11 0.61
C GLU A 18 1.17 10.93 1.44
N VAL A 19 1.31 10.57 2.71
CA VAL A 19 0.19 10.39 3.62
C VAL A 19 0.43 11.16 4.90
N THR A 20 -0.51 12.01 5.27
CA THR A 20 -0.47 12.81 6.50
C THR A 20 -1.73 12.53 7.34
N VAL A 21 -1.52 12.38 8.66
CA VAL A 21 -2.58 12.21 9.64
C VAL A 21 -2.72 13.51 10.46
N LEU A 22 -3.92 14.06 10.49
CA LEU A 22 -4.25 15.31 11.16
C LEU A 22 -5.36 15.09 12.20
N PRO A 23 -5.43 15.90 13.27
CA PRO A 23 -6.63 15.93 14.11
C PRO A 23 -7.86 16.26 13.27
N GLY A 24 -8.95 15.49 13.43
CA GLY A 24 -10.11 15.68 12.58
C GLY A 24 -11.34 14.90 13.03
N LYS A 25 -12.20 14.57 12.07
CA LYS A 25 -13.51 13.92 12.31
C LYS A 25 -13.76 12.72 11.39
N GLY A 26 -12.72 12.12 10.85
CA GLY A 26 -12.82 10.91 10.03
C GLY A 26 -12.83 11.16 8.52
N LYS A 27 -12.35 12.30 8.04
CA LYS A 27 -12.29 12.57 6.60
C LYS A 27 -11.08 11.88 5.97
N LEU A 28 -11.31 11.28 4.81
CA LEU A 28 -10.26 10.86 3.89
C LEU A 28 -10.20 11.88 2.74
N VAL A 29 -9.12 12.65 2.69
CA VAL A 29 -8.87 13.66 1.67
C VAL A 29 -7.90 13.09 0.64
N LEU A 30 -8.26 13.18 -0.63
CA LEU A 30 -7.46 12.66 -1.73
C LEU A 30 -7.14 13.80 -2.69
N THR A 31 -5.86 14.00 -3.01
CA THR A 31 -5.40 15.04 -3.94
C THR A 31 -4.35 14.49 -4.91
N GLY A 32 -4.15 15.16 -6.06
CA GLY A 32 -3.20 14.77 -7.09
C GLY A 32 -3.83 14.37 -8.42
N LYS A 33 -5.03 14.88 -8.74
CA LYS A 33 -5.80 14.57 -9.96
C LYS A 33 -6.05 13.08 -10.16
N LEU A 34 -6.61 12.45 -9.13
CA LEU A 34 -6.93 11.03 -9.15
C LEU A 34 -8.26 10.79 -9.88
N GLY A 35 -8.26 9.83 -10.80
CA GLY A 35 -9.47 9.32 -11.42
C GLY A 35 -10.34 8.50 -10.47
N GLU A 36 -11.52 8.12 -10.91
CA GLU A 36 -12.52 7.45 -10.07
C GLU A 36 -12.04 6.11 -9.53
N VAL A 37 -11.40 5.28 -10.35
CA VAL A 37 -10.89 3.95 -9.94
C VAL A 37 -9.83 4.09 -8.84
N MET A 38 -8.96 5.08 -8.95
CA MET A 38 -7.92 5.32 -7.94
C MET A 38 -8.51 5.85 -6.63
N GLN A 39 -9.56 6.68 -6.70
CA GLN A 39 -10.31 7.12 -5.52
C GLN A 39 -11.03 5.96 -4.82
N GLU A 40 -11.64 5.06 -5.58
CA GLU A 40 -12.24 3.83 -5.04
C GLU A 40 -11.19 2.93 -4.37
N SER A 41 -10.01 2.78 -4.97
CA SER A 41 -8.89 2.05 -4.37
C SER A 41 -8.46 2.63 -3.03
N ALA A 42 -8.45 3.96 -2.88
CA ALA A 42 -8.15 4.61 -1.61
C ALA A 42 -9.22 4.32 -0.54
N GLN A 43 -10.49 4.31 -0.93
CA GLN A 43 -11.59 3.94 -0.04
C GLN A 43 -11.50 2.46 0.38
N ALA A 44 -11.17 1.56 -0.54
CA ALA A 44 -10.97 0.15 -0.25
C ALA A 44 -9.79 -0.06 0.71
N ALA A 45 -8.67 0.65 0.49
CA ALA A 45 -7.52 0.63 1.38
C ALA A 45 -7.88 1.10 2.80
N MET A 46 -8.61 2.20 2.93
CA MET A 46 -9.07 2.70 4.23
C MET A 46 -10.00 1.71 4.93
N SER A 47 -10.93 1.10 4.19
CA SER A 47 -11.83 0.07 4.73
C SER A 47 -11.07 -1.15 5.24
N TYR A 48 -10.05 -1.61 4.50
CA TYR A 48 -9.16 -2.67 4.94
C TYR A 48 -8.44 -2.29 6.25
N VAL A 49 -7.82 -1.11 6.31
CA VAL A 49 -7.08 -0.65 7.50
C VAL A 49 -8.00 -0.59 8.72
N ARG A 50 -9.21 -0.06 8.56
CA ARG A 50 -10.23 -0.04 9.64
C ARG A 50 -10.59 -1.43 10.11
N SER A 51 -10.77 -2.38 9.19
CA SER A 51 -11.09 -3.78 9.55
C SER A 51 -9.96 -4.48 10.29
N ARG A 52 -8.71 -4.01 10.13
CA ARG A 52 -7.50 -4.56 10.76
C ARG A 52 -7.02 -3.74 11.96
N ALA A 53 -7.74 -2.72 12.36
CA ALA A 53 -7.31 -1.77 13.40
C ALA A 53 -6.77 -2.46 14.65
N GLN A 54 -7.51 -3.38 15.25
CA GLN A 54 -7.10 -4.09 16.46
C GLN A 54 -5.83 -4.93 16.26
N SER A 55 -5.73 -5.64 15.14
CA SER A 55 -4.53 -6.43 14.81
C SER A 55 -3.30 -5.56 14.55
N LEU A 56 -3.51 -4.29 14.21
CA LEU A 56 -2.47 -3.27 14.03
C LEU A 56 -2.18 -2.49 15.33
N GLY A 57 -2.86 -2.81 16.43
CA GLY A 57 -2.71 -2.08 17.69
C GLY A 57 -3.35 -0.69 17.70
N LEU A 58 -4.28 -0.42 16.78
CA LEU A 58 -5.06 0.81 16.72
C LEU A 58 -6.36 0.68 17.47
N ASP A 59 -6.86 1.81 18.02
CA ASP A 59 -8.22 1.90 18.57
C ASP A 59 -9.24 1.60 17.46
N ARG A 60 -10.33 0.91 17.78
CA ARG A 60 -11.41 0.62 16.85
C ARG A 60 -11.98 1.86 16.16
N GLU A 61 -12.05 2.96 16.91
CA GLU A 61 -12.64 4.22 16.46
C GLU A 61 -11.57 5.28 16.12
N PHE A 62 -10.31 4.86 15.89
CA PHE A 62 -9.22 5.78 15.61
C PHE A 62 -9.58 6.82 14.53
N TYR A 63 -10.31 6.38 13.52
CA TYR A 63 -10.69 7.19 12.37
C TYR A 63 -11.65 8.36 12.72
N GLN A 64 -12.37 8.29 13.85
CA GLN A 64 -13.31 9.36 14.25
C GLN A 64 -12.60 10.61 14.79
N LYS A 65 -11.34 10.49 15.17
CA LYS A 65 -10.57 11.56 15.83
C LYS A 65 -9.51 12.17 14.92
N ILE A 66 -9.36 11.64 13.70
CA ILE A 66 -8.35 12.06 12.76
C ILE A 66 -8.93 12.25 11.37
N ASP A 67 -8.34 13.15 10.61
CA ASP A 67 -8.48 13.21 9.16
C ASP A 67 -7.19 12.69 8.53
N ILE A 68 -7.31 12.01 7.40
CA ILE A 68 -6.16 11.48 6.67
C ILE A 68 -6.14 12.13 5.28
N HIS A 69 -4.99 12.67 4.92
CA HIS A 69 -4.76 13.24 3.60
C HIS A 69 -3.76 12.39 2.84
N VAL A 70 -4.18 11.82 1.73
CA VAL A 70 -3.33 11.11 0.77
C VAL A 70 -3.11 12.02 -0.44
N HIS A 71 -1.86 12.35 -0.71
CA HIS A 71 -1.48 13.20 -1.82
C HIS A 71 -0.56 12.46 -2.79
N PHE A 72 -0.84 12.64 -4.06
CA PHE A 72 0.03 12.16 -5.14
C PHE A 72 0.63 13.39 -5.83
N PRO A 73 1.92 13.68 -5.62
CA PRO A 73 2.63 14.75 -6.29
C PRO A 73 2.51 14.67 -7.82
N GLU A 74 2.95 15.72 -8.52
CA GLU A 74 2.87 15.81 -9.97
C GLU A 74 1.44 15.87 -10.53
N GLY A 75 0.59 16.69 -9.91
CA GLY A 75 -0.81 16.86 -10.27
C GLY A 75 -1.09 17.36 -11.69
N ALA A 76 -0.05 17.70 -12.48
CA ALA A 76 -0.20 18.02 -13.89
C ALA A 76 -0.58 16.79 -14.75
N ILE A 77 -0.23 15.58 -14.30
CA ILE A 77 -0.50 14.33 -14.97
C ILE A 77 -1.68 13.64 -14.28
N PRO A 78 -2.83 13.46 -14.95
CA PRO A 78 -3.94 12.69 -14.41
C PRO A 78 -3.52 11.25 -14.10
N LYS A 79 -3.95 10.72 -12.96
CA LYS A 79 -3.63 9.39 -12.50
C LYS A 79 -4.91 8.60 -12.27
N ASP A 80 -4.98 7.41 -12.83
CA ASP A 80 -6.10 6.51 -12.59
C ASP A 80 -5.65 5.04 -12.67
N GLY A 81 -6.45 4.15 -12.09
CA GLY A 81 -6.24 2.72 -12.10
C GLY A 81 -6.12 2.11 -10.70
N PRO A 82 -6.32 0.78 -10.59
CA PRO A 82 -6.39 0.09 -9.31
C PRO A 82 -5.02 -0.32 -8.75
N SER A 83 -3.96 -0.23 -9.53
CA SER A 83 -2.65 -0.85 -9.21
C SER A 83 -1.89 -0.19 -8.05
N ALA A 84 -2.33 0.97 -7.57
CA ALA A 84 -1.78 1.65 -6.40
C ALA A 84 -2.47 1.26 -5.07
N GLY A 85 -3.41 0.32 -5.09
CA GLY A 85 -4.19 -0.05 -3.91
C GLY A 85 -3.34 -0.49 -2.72
N ILE A 86 -2.36 -1.37 -2.94
CA ILE A 86 -1.46 -1.81 -1.85
C ILE A 86 -0.52 -0.70 -1.38
N THR A 87 -0.13 0.23 -2.25
CA THR A 87 0.68 1.40 -1.89
C THR A 87 -0.09 2.32 -0.95
N MET A 88 -1.35 2.59 -1.26
CA MET A 88 -2.22 3.40 -0.41
C MET A 88 -2.44 2.75 0.95
N ALA A 89 -2.73 1.44 1.00
CA ALA A 89 -2.89 0.70 2.24
C ALA A 89 -1.62 0.75 3.10
N THR A 90 -0.45 0.56 2.48
CA THR A 90 0.85 0.64 3.16
C THR A 90 1.09 2.04 3.72
N GLY A 91 0.79 3.08 2.94
CA GLY A 91 0.93 4.46 3.38
C GLY A 91 0.02 4.81 4.55
N LEU A 92 -1.21 4.39 4.50
CA LEU A 92 -2.16 4.58 5.61
C LEU A 92 -1.64 3.92 6.89
N VAL A 93 -1.21 2.67 6.81
CA VAL A 93 -0.68 1.94 7.98
C VAL A 93 0.62 2.57 8.49
N SER A 94 1.54 2.91 7.61
CA SER A 94 2.80 3.59 7.93
C SER A 94 2.55 4.87 8.73
N ALA A 95 1.70 5.75 8.22
CA ALA A 95 1.35 7.02 8.87
C ALA A 95 0.64 6.82 10.23
N LEU A 96 -0.28 5.86 10.31
CA LEU A 96 -1.03 5.58 11.53
C LEU A 96 -0.18 4.95 12.62
N LEU A 97 0.72 4.05 12.27
CA LEU A 97 1.63 3.39 13.21
C LEU A 97 2.91 4.20 13.47
N ARG A 98 3.18 5.23 12.68
CA ARG A 98 4.44 5.99 12.67
C ARG A 98 5.66 5.10 12.45
N VAL A 99 5.52 4.16 11.53
CA VAL A 99 6.58 3.23 11.12
C VAL A 99 6.91 3.52 9.67
N PRO A 100 8.14 3.92 9.34
CA PRO A 100 8.50 4.30 7.98
C PRO A 100 8.43 3.12 7.02
N VAL A 101 8.14 3.41 5.76
CA VAL A 101 8.28 2.46 4.67
C VAL A 101 9.75 2.42 4.24
N ARG A 102 10.24 1.24 3.90
CA ARG A 102 11.59 1.08 3.39
C ARG A 102 11.79 1.86 2.09
N SER A 103 12.83 2.66 2.02
CA SER A 103 13.13 3.52 0.86
C SER A 103 13.61 2.75 -0.39
N ASP A 104 13.99 1.48 -0.22
CA ASP A 104 14.47 0.60 -1.30
C ASP A 104 13.37 -0.29 -1.91
N VAL A 105 12.11 -0.07 -1.53
CA VAL A 105 10.96 -0.88 -1.93
C VAL A 105 10.01 -0.11 -2.82
N ALA A 106 9.62 -0.73 -3.91
CA ALA A 106 8.45 -0.33 -4.68
C ALA A 106 7.41 -1.44 -4.67
N MET A 107 6.16 -1.09 -4.95
CA MET A 107 5.07 -2.04 -4.90
C MET A 107 3.98 -1.74 -5.92
N THR A 108 3.26 -2.76 -6.34
CA THR A 108 2.10 -2.63 -7.20
C THR A 108 1.12 -3.75 -6.91
N GLY A 109 -0.16 -3.45 -6.90
CA GLY A 109 -1.23 -4.42 -6.68
C GLY A 109 -2.57 -3.74 -6.43
N GLU A 110 -3.62 -4.34 -6.94
CA GLU A 110 -4.99 -3.96 -6.60
C GLU A 110 -5.38 -4.58 -5.26
N ILE A 111 -6.18 -3.88 -4.47
CA ILE A 111 -6.62 -4.32 -3.15
C ILE A 111 -8.12 -4.62 -3.13
N THR A 112 -8.53 -5.69 -2.45
CA THR A 112 -9.92 -5.93 -2.09
C THR A 112 -10.21 -5.44 -0.66
N LEU A 113 -11.48 -5.28 -0.31
CA LEU A 113 -11.91 -4.91 1.06
C LEU A 113 -11.39 -5.86 2.14
N ARG A 114 -11.10 -7.11 1.78
CA ARG A 114 -10.56 -8.14 2.68
C ARG A 114 -9.04 -8.23 2.66
N GLY A 115 -8.37 -7.33 1.95
CA GLY A 115 -6.92 -7.29 1.88
C GLY A 115 -6.26 -8.26 0.90
N ARG A 116 -7.02 -8.95 0.05
CA ARG A 116 -6.41 -9.72 -1.04
C ARG A 116 -5.76 -8.79 -2.05
N VAL A 117 -4.61 -9.23 -2.55
CA VAL A 117 -3.87 -8.53 -3.60
C VAL A 117 -4.20 -9.18 -4.94
N LEU A 118 -4.78 -8.38 -5.84
CA LEU A 118 -5.18 -8.83 -7.17
C LEU A 118 -4.12 -8.46 -8.22
N PRO A 119 -4.06 -9.22 -9.33
CA PRO A 119 -3.09 -9.01 -10.39
C PRO A 119 -3.29 -7.66 -11.10
N ILE A 120 -2.21 -7.17 -11.69
CA ILE A 120 -2.16 -5.89 -12.43
C ILE A 120 -1.61 -6.11 -13.84
N GLY A 121 -1.84 -5.12 -14.70
CA GLY A 121 -1.21 -5.05 -16.02
C GLY A 121 0.13 -4.32 -16.03
N GLY A 122 0.92 -4.54 -17.08
CA GLY A 122 2.14 -3.76 -17.32
C GLY A 122 3.29 -4.04 -16.34
N LEU A 123 3.38 -5.23 -15.75
CA LEU A 123 4.40 -5.56 -14.76
C LEU A 123 5.83 -5.31 -15.27
N LYS A 124 6.11 -5.64 -16.54
CA LYS A 124 7.44 -5.44 -17.14
C LYS A 124 7.89 -3.97 -17.02
N ASP A 125 7.04 -3.04 -17.44
CA ASP A 125 7.40 -1.61 -17.43
C ASP A 125 7.58 -1.10 -16.01
N LYS A 126 6.78 -1.58 -15.08
CA LYS A 126 6.88 -1.25 -13.65
C LYS A 126 8.20 -1.71 -13.04
N ILE A 127 8.61 -2.96 -13.29
CA ILE A 127 9.89 -3.48 -12.79
C ILE A 127 11.08 -2.75 -13.46
N LEU A 128 11.00 -2.44 -14.75
CA LEU A 128 12.03 -1.65 -15.42
C LEU A 128 12.13 -0.23 -14.86
N ALA A 129 11.01 0.40 -14.49
CA ALA A 129 11.01 1.70 -13.83
C ALA A 129 11.67 1.63 -12.44
N ALA A 130 11.37 0.61 -11.63
CA ALA A 130 12.06 0.38 -10.35
C ALA A 130 13.57 0.21 -10.51
N HIS A 131 13.96 -0.57 -11.49
CA HIS A 131 15.39 -0.80 -11.78
C HIS A 131 16.10 0.50 -12.19
N ARG A 132 15.47 1.34 -13.03
CA ARG A 132 16.00 2.66 -13.40
C ARG A 132 16.14 3.61 -12.20
N ALA A 133 15.26 3.48 -11.23
CA ALA A 133 15.28 4.26 -9.98
C ALA A 133 16.18 3.65 -8.90
N GLU A 134 16.96 2.62 -9.24
CA GLU A 134 17.92 1.96 -8.34
C GLU A 134 17.26 1.32 -7.10
N LEU A 135 15.97 0.98 -7.18
CA LEU A 135 15.29 0.27 -6.11
C LEU A 135 15.67 -1.22 -6.11
N ASN A 136 15.85 -1.78 -4.93
CA ASN A 136 16.34 -3.15 -4.78
C ASN A 136 15.21 -4.19 -4.68
N THR A 137 14.04 -3.80 -4.23
CA THR A 137 12.93 -4.70 -3.96
C THR A 137 11.66 -4.23 -4.66
N VAL A 138 10.94 -5.16 -5.27
CA VAL A 138 9.58 -4.90 -5.83
C VAL A 138 8.61 -5.93 -5.28
N ILE A 139 7.54 -5.45 -4.67
CA ILE A 139 6.41 -6.27 -4.21
C ILE A 139 5.36 -6.33 -5.31
N ILE A 140 4.99 -7.53 -5.71
CA ILE A 140 4.06 -7.79 -6.81
C ILE A 140 2.96 -8.78 -6.38
N PRO A 141 1.79 -8.77 -7.05
CA PRO A 141 0.80 -9.82 -6.85
C PRO A 141 1.36 -11.19 -7.27
N LYS A 142 1.06 -12.22 -6.52
CA LYS A 142 1.51 -13.60 -6.80
C LYS A 142 1.08 -14.08 -8.18
N GLU A 143 -0.10 -13.71 -8.61
CA GLU A 143 -0.62 -14.07 -9.94
C GLU A 143 0.19 -13.46 -11.10
N ASN A 144 0.94 -12.38 -10.85
CA ASN A 144 1.84 -11.77 -11.83
C ASN A 144 3.23 -12.43 -11.92
N VAL A 145 3.54 -13.42 -11.11
CA VAL A 145 4.81 -14.18 -11.21
C VAL A 145 4.99 -14.79 -12.61
N LYS A 146 3.90 -15.19 -13.25
CA LYS A 146 3.90 -15.68 -14.63
C LYS A 146 4.44 -14.67 -15.66
N ASP A 147 4.34 -13.38 -15.37
CA ASP A 147 4.75 -12.29 -16.27
C ASP A 147 6.26 -11.98 -16.15
N LEU A 148 6.94 -12.52 -15.14
CA LEU A 148 8.39 -12.35 -14.94
C LEU A 148 9.21 -12.90 -16.11
N LYS A 149 8.69 -13.86 -16.85
CA LYS A 149 9.34 -14.43 -18.05
C LYS A 149 9.62 -13.36 -19.13
N ASP A 150 8.84 -12.29 -19.17
CA ASP A 150 8.95 -11.22 -20.16
C ASP A 150 9.97 -10.13 -19.76
N ILE A 151 10.60 -10.28 -18.59
CA ILE A 151 11.56 -9.33 -18.03
C ILE A 151 12.98 -9.81 -18.31
N PRO A 152 13.90 -8.91 -18.74
CA PRO A 152 15.28 -9.29 -18.98
C PRO A 152 15.94 -9.92 -17.75
N GLN A 153 16.60 -11.07 -17.94
CA GLN A 153 17.27 -11.81 -16.85
C GLN A 153 18.29 -10.95 -16.08
N ARG A 154 18.97 -10.03 -16.78
CA ARG A 154 19.94 -9.11 -16.15
C ARG A 154 19.28 -8.22 -15.08
N VAL A 155 18.00 -7.85 -15.24
CA VAL A 155 17.23 -7.06 -14.29
C VAL A 155 16.79 -7.94 -13.13
N LEU A 156 16.22 -9.12 -13.39
CA LEU A 156 15.79 -10.06 -12.36
C LEU A 156 16.93 -10.53 -11.43
N ARG A 157 18.16 -10.57 -11.91
CA ARG A 157 19.32 -11.00 -11.10
C ARG A 157 19.69 -10.00 -10.00
N VAL A 158 19.39 -8.73 -10.19
CA VAL A 158 19.76 -7.64 -9.26
C VAL A 158 18.60 -7.13 -8.43
N MET A 159 17.38 -7.59 -8.73
CA MET A 159 16.18 -7.16 -8.05
C MET A 159 15.58 -8.28 -7.21
N LYS A 160 15.21 -7.97 -5.97
CA LYS A 160 14.43 -8.87 -5.14
C LYS A 160 12.95 -8.72 -5.48
N ILE A 161 12.35 -9.77 -6.02
CA ILE A 161 10.92 -9.83 -6.30
C ILE A 161 10.22 -10.52 -5.13
N VAL A 162 9.25 -9.85 -4.53
CA VAL A 162 8.42 -10.39 -3.43
C VAL A 162 7.00 -10.57 -3.95
N ALA A 163 6.58 -11.81 -4.09
CA ALA A 163 5.23 -12.16 -4.55
C ALA A 163 4.30 -12.32 -3.35
N VAL A 164 3.16 -11.62 -3.36
CA VAL A 164 2.21 -11.57 -2.25
C VAL A 164 0.78 -11.88 -2.69
N GLU A 165 -0.02 -12.44 -1.79
CA GLU A 165 -1.45 -12.70 -1.98
C GLU A 165 -2.32 -11.80 -1.09
N HIS A 166 -1.73 -11.23 -0.03
CA HIS A 166 -2.45 -10.44 0.97
C HIS A 166 -1.66 -9.21 1.42
N VAL A 167 -2.38 -8.14 1.78
CA VAL A 167 -1.77 -6.88 2.25
C VAL A 167 -0.97 -7.06 3.54
N ASP A 168 -1.34 -8.00 4.40
CA ASP A 168 -0.55 -8.33 5.60
C ASP A 168 0.90 -8.71 5.24
N GLU A 169 1.10 -9.44 4.13
CA GLU A 169 2.42 -9.79 3.62
C GLU A 169 3.13 -8.56 3.02
N VAL A 170 2.39 -7.67 2.36
CA VAL A 170 2.95 -6.40 1.87
C VAL A 170 3.52 -5.60 3.03
N LEU A 171 2.75 -5.39 4.09
CA LEU A 171 3.16 -4.61 5.26
C LEU A 171 4.40 -5.18 5.95
N LYS A 172 4.48 -6.50 6.11
CA LYS A 172 5.65 -7.19 6.67
C LYS A 172 6.93 -6.98 5.85
N ASN A 173 6.80 -6.84 4.53
CA ASN A 173 7.94 -6.66 3.63
C ASN A 173 8.27 -5.18 3.35
N ALA A 174 7.32 -4.29 3.47
CA ALA A 174 7.45 -2.87 3.13
C ALA A 174 7.81 -1.98 4.32
N LEU A 175 7.29 -2.28 5.51
CA LEU A 175 7.54 -1.46 6.70
C LEU A 175 8.93 -1.73 7.29
N ALA A 176 9.60 -0.67 7.72
CA ALA A 176 10.93 -0.74 8.34
C ALA A 176 10.83 -1.15 9.82
N LEU A 177 10.37 -2.37 10.06
CA LEU A 177 10.25 -2.95 11.40
C LEU A 177 11.45 -3.86 11.73
N PRO A 178 12.01 -3.79 12.94
CA PRO A 178 13.05 -4.71 13.38
C PRO A 178 12.58 -6.18 13.38
N ASN A 179 11.32 -6.41 13.73
CA ASN A 179 10.67 -7.71 13.69
C ASN A 179 9.29 -7.59 13.01
N PRO A 180 9.21 -7.78 11.68
CA PRO A 180 7.95 -7.69 10.95
C PRO A 180 6.88 -8.68 11.41
N GLU A 181 7.27 -9.80 12.03
CA GLU A 181 6.32 -10.81 12.52
C GLU A 181 5.48 -10.34 13.72
N ILE A 182 5.85 -9.20 14.33
CA ILE A 182 5.04 -8.59 15.39
C ILE A 182 3.70 -8.06 14.84
N LEU A 183 3.66 -7.70 13.55
CA LEU A 183 2.42 -7.34 12.88
C LEU A 183 1.54 -8.60 12.79
N PHE A 184 0.30 -8.47 13.22
CA PHE A 184 -0.70 -9.55 13.16
C PHE A 184 -0.33 -10.79 14.00
N SER A 185 0.53 -10.66 15.00
CA SER A 185 0.93 -11.74 15.90
C SER A 185 -0.22 -12.21 16.80
N GLU A 186 -1.17 -11.33 17.11
CA GLU A 186 -2.40 -11.72 17.78
C GLU A 186 -3.47 -12.14 16.77
N PRO A 187 -4.12 -13.31 16.96
CA PRO A 187 -5.26 -13.67 16.13
C PRO A 187 -6.32 -12.57 16.27
N SER A 188 -6.73 -12.00 15.14
CA SER A 188 -7.87 -11.08 15.14
C SER A 188 -9.06 -11.82 15.71
N ARG A 189 -9.52 -11.46 16.91
CA ARG A 189 -10.82 -11.93 17.39
C ARG A 189 -11.86 -11.47 16.39
N ALA A 190 -12.59 -12.41 15.83
CA ALA A 190 -13.80 -12.09 15.10
C ALA A 190 -14.66 -11.23 16.01
N VAL A 191 -15.10 -10.07 15.51
CA VAL A 191 -16.03 -9.22 16.25
C VAL A 191 -17.31 -10.03 16.42
N ASP A 192 -17.62 -10.45 17.64
CA ASP A 192 -18.93 -11.00 17.94
C ASP A 192 -19.89 -9.83 18.08
N TRP A 193 -20.61 -9.54 16.99
CA TRP A 193 -21.64 -8.49 16.97
C TRP A 193 -22.82 -8.77 17.91
N ARG A 194 -22.85 -9.95 18.57
CA ARG A 194 -23.88 -10.38 19.51
C ARG A 194 -23.51 -10.08 20.97
N GLU A 195 -22.26 -9.71 21.26
CA GLU A 195 -21.89 -9.25 22.58
C GLU A 195 -22.43 -7.82 22.77
N PRO A 196 -23.39 -7.59 23.66
CA PRO A 196 -23.80 -6.23 24.05
C PRO A 196 -22.62 -5.54 24.74
N GLU A 197 -22.44 -4.25 24.47
CA GLU A 197 -21.48 -3.36 25.15
C GLU A 197 -21.75 -3.32 26.67
#